data_3648598a69113e43d4e3f3b882923259
#
_entry.id   3648598a69113e43d4e3f3b882923259
#
_cell.length_a   1.000
_cell.length_b   1.000
_cell.length_c   1.000
_cell.angle_alpha   90.00
_cell.angle_beta   90.00
_cell.angle_gamma   90.00
#
_symmetry.space_group_name_H-M   'P 1'
#
loop_
_entity.id
_entity.type
_entity.pdbx_description
1 polymer ?
#
loop_
_entity_poly.entity_id
_entity_poly.type
_entity_poly.pdbx_seq_one_letter_code
_entity_poly.pdbx_strand_id
1 'polypeptide(L)'
;MVWLEYFGVITGLLYLFLEIKQHKGMWVVGFLTSLVYVFVFLSAKIYADMGLQTYYVGISIYGFYQWTRKKHEIHTENDSLPSDRILYTHLSLPLFVGIIGTLAVVFAILWYLLHQFTDSPIPVGDAFTTSVGIVATWMLARRIIEHWIFW
;
A
#
# COMPACT_ATOMS: atom_id res chain seq x y z
N MET A 1 -25.74 1.78 2.84
CA MET A 1 -24.73 0.74 2.53
C MET A 1 -24.31 0.80 1.07
N VAL A 2 -25.25 0.74 0.12
CA VAL A 2 -24.96 0.76 -1.34
C VAL A 2 -24.09 1.94 -1.78
N TRP A 3 -24.27 3.12 -1.21
CA TRP A 3 -23.45 4.31 -1.52
C TRP A 3 -21.98 4.16 -1.13
N LEU A 4 -21.66 3.45 -0.06
CA LEU A 4 -20.28 3.17 0.35
C LEU A 4 -19.60 2.18 -0.59
N GLU A 5 -20.36 1.23 -1.14
CA GLU A 5 -19.86 0.30 -2.16
C GLU A 5 -19.51 1.04 -3.46
N TYR A 6 -20.40 1.90 -3.95
CA TYR A 6 -20.12 2.75 -5.11
C TYR A 6 -18.94 3.69 -4.86
N PHE A 7 -18.86 4.30 -3.69
CA PHE A 7 -17.72 5.12 -3.32
C PHE A 7 -16.41 4.32 -3.36
N GLY A 8 -16.40 3.12 -2.76
CA GLY A 8 -15.24 2.24 -2.78
C GLY A 8 -14.81 1.82 -4.19
N VAL A 9 -15.77 1.46 -5.05
CA VAL A 9 -15.47 1.10 -6.45
C VAL A 9 -14.89 2.28 -7.22
N ILE A 10 -15.50 3.46 -7.13
CA ILE A 10 -15.06 4.66 -7.85
C ILE A 10 -13.66 5.09 -7.38
N THR A 11 -13.44 5.16 -6.08
CA THR A 11 -12.14 5.55 -5.53
C THR A 11 -11.07 4.51 -5.79
N GLY A 12 -11.42 3.22 -5.78
CA GLY A 12 -10.50 2.13 -6.13
C GLY A 12 -10.06 2.17 -7.59
N LEU A 13 -11.00 2.39 -8.51
CA LEU A 13 -10.69 2.54 -9.94
C LEU A 13 -9.86 3.80 -10.20
N LEU A 14 -10.18 4.91 -9.54
CA LEU A 14 -9.40 6.14 -9.62
C LEU A 14 -7.97 5.94 -9.08
N TYR A 15 -7.83 5.25 -7.96
CA TYR A 15 -6.53 4.90 -7.38
C TYR A 15 -5.70 4.09 -8.37
N LEU A 16 -6.27 3.03 -8.92
CA LEU A 16 -5.61 2.16 -9.91
C LEU A 16 -5.19 2.93 -11.16
N PHE A 17 -6.05 3.81 -11.66
CA PHE A 17 -5.74 4.66 -12.82
C PHE A 17 -4.56 5.60 -12.53
N LEU A 18 -4.54 6.23 -11.36
CA LEU A 18 -3.44 7.09 -10.93
C LEU A 18 -2.16 6.30 -10.70
N GLU A 19 -2.26 5.07 -10.21
CA GLU A 19 -1.12 4.17 -10.01
C GLU A 19 -0.50 3.76 -11.35
N ILE A 20 -1.31 3.39 -12.35
CA ILE A 20 -0.84 3.08 -13.70
C ILE A 20 -0.13 4.29 -14.32
N LYS A 21 -0.63 5.49 -14.12
CA LYS A 21 -0.01 6.74 -14.56
C LYS A 21 1.14 7.21 -13.68
N GLN A 22 1.42 6.51 -12.59
CA GLN A 22 2.47 6.85 -11.63
C GLN A 22 2.34 8.30 -11.09
N HIS A 23 1.11 8.74 -10.88
CA HIS A 23 0.82 10.08 -10.36
C HIS A 23 0.77 10.08 -8.84
N LYS A 24 1.48 11.04 -8.21
CA LYS A 24 1.51 11.17 -6.73
C LYS A 24 0.12 11.37 -6.09
N GLY A 25 -0.87 11.80 -6.87
CA GLY A 25 -2.25 11.94 -6.43
C GLY A 25 -2.90 10.64 -5.95
N MET A 26 -2.37 9.47 -6.36
CA MET A 26 -2.85 8.18 -5.85
C MET A 26 -2.73 8.07 -4.33
N TRP A 27 -1.68 8.65 -3.74
CA TRP A 27 -1.47 8.65 -2.29
C TRP A 27 -2.53 9.46 -1.55
N VAL A 28 -2.98 10.59 -2.14
CA VAL A 28 -4.07 11.40 -1.60
C VAL A 28 -5.38 10.64 -1.65
N VAL A 29 -5.69 10.02 -2.79
CA VAL A 29 -6.90 9.19 -2.95
C VAL A 29 -6.87 8.00 -1.98
N GLY A 30 -5.73 7.30 -1.89
CA GLY A 30 -5.53 6.19 -0.94
C GLY A 30 -5.72 6.63 0.51
N PHE A 31 -5.18 7.77 0.90
CA PHE A 31 -5.35 8.34 2.23
C PHE A 31 -6.82 8.61 2.56
N LEU A 32 -7.52 9.33 1.69
CA LEU A 32 -8.93 9.66 1.89
C LEU A 32 -9.82 8.43 1.95
N THR A 33 -9.62 7.49 1.03
CA THR A 33 -10.37 6.22 1.00
C THR A 33 -10.14 5.42 2.28
N SER A 34 -8.88 5.23 2.68
CA SER A 34 -8.54 4.47 3.88
C SER A 34 -9.06 5.14 5.15
N LEU A 35 -9.03 6.46 5.22
CA LEU A 35 -9.56 7.22 6.36
C LEU A 35 -11.09 6.98 6.51
N VAL A 36 -11.82 7.03 5.42
CA VAL A 36 -13.27 6.73 5.44
C VAL A 36 -13.53 5.30 5.90
N TYR A 37 -12.78 4.32 5.38
CA TYR A 37 -12.94 2.92 5.76
C TYR A 37 -12.54 2.63 7.22
N VAL A 38 -11.58 3.37 7.80
CA VAL A 38 -11.29 3.27 9.25
C VAL A 38 -12.55 3.55 10.07
N PHE A 39 -13.29 4.62 9.73
CA PHE A 39 -14.54 4.95 10.42
C PHE A 39 -15.64 3.91 10.17
N VAL A 40 -15.75 3.40 8.95
CA VAL A 40 -16.72 2.35 8.60
C VAL A 40 -16.46 1.08 9.41
N PHE A 41 -15.23 0.59 9.45
CA PHE A 41 -14.86 -0.63 10.18
C PHE A 41 -14.92 -0.46 11.69
N LEU A 42 -14.63 0.75 12.19
CA LEU A 42 -14.83 1.07 13.59
C LEU A 42 -16.30 0.96 13.99
N SER A 43 -17.20 1.49 13.16
CA SER A 43 -18.65 1.41 13.38
C SER A 43 -19.17 -0.02 13.27
N ALA A 44 -18.58 -0.83 12.39
CA ALA A 44 -18.92 -2.24 12.20
C ALA A 44 -18.24 -3.17 13.23
N LYS A 45 -17.35 -2.65 14.07
CA LYS A 45 -16.55 -3.41 15.06
C LYS A 45 -15.65 -4.48 14.43
N ILE A 46 -15.21 -4.26 13.19
CA ILE A 46 -14.27 -5.13 12.46
C ILE A 46 -12.84 -4.58 12.66
N TYR A 47 -12.26 -4.91 13.80
CA TYR A 47 -10.98 -4.32 14.24
C TYR A 47 -9.78 -4.73 13.41
N ALA A 48 -9.77 -5.94 12.84
CA ALA A 48 -8.67 -6.41 12.00
C ALA A 48 -8.55 -5.57 10.71
N ASP A 49 -9.67 -5.35 10.03
CA ASP A 49 -9.72 -4.54 8.82
C ASP A 49 -9.48 -3.06 9.12
N MET A 50 -9.96 -2.57 10.26
CA MET A 50 -9.65 -1.23 10.75
C MET A 50 -8.14 -1.04 10.93
N GLY A 51 -7.44 -2.02 11.50
CA GLY A 51 -5.98 -2.01 11.65
C GLY A 51 -5.25 -1.93 10.31
N LEU A 52 -5.70 -2.71 9.32
CA LEU A 52 -5.16 -2.68 7.96
C LEU A 52 -5.38 -1.32 7.29
N GLN A 53 -6.56 -0.73 7.41
CA GLN A 53 -6.84 0.60 6.86
C GLN A 53 -6.04 1.69 7.56
N THR A 54 -5.80 1.58 8.87
CA THR A 54 -4.90 2.49 9.61
C THR A 54 -3.47 2.41 9.06
N TYR A 55 -2.99 1.20 8.76
CA TYR A 55 -1.72 1.01 8.06
C TYR A 55 -1.69 1.72 6.70
N TYR A 56 -2.74 1.59 5.89
CA TYR A 56 -2.83 2.27 4.60
C TYR A 56 -2.86 3.80 4.72
N VAL A 57 -3.47 4.36 5.75
CA VAL A 57 -3.40 5.79 6.06
C VAL A 57 -1.94 6.22 6.31
N GLY A 58 -1.23 5.49 7.16
CA GLY A 58 0.17 5.77 7.48
C GLY A 58 1.09 5.66 6.27
N ILE A 59 0.97 4.57 5.50
CA ILE A 59 1.81 4.36 4.31
C ILE A 59 1.49 5.35 3.19
N SER A 60 0.25 5.84 3.09
CA SER A 60 -0.12 6.87 2.12
C SER A 60 0.60 8.19 2.41
N ILE A 61 0.68 8.60 3.67
CA ILE A 61 1.46 9.78 4.07
C ILE A 61 2.95 9.58 3.76
N TYR A 62 3.49 8.43 4.12
CA TYR A 62 4.89 8.09 3.87
C TYR A 62 5.21 8.05 2.36
N GLY A 63 4.36 7.40 1.56
CA GLY A 63 4.54 7.31 0.12
C GLY A 63 4.47 8.67 -0.56
N PHE A 64 3.50 9.50 -0.19
CA PHE A 64 3.39 10.87 -0.69
C PHE A 64 4.64 11.70 -0.37
N TYR A 65 5.13 11.61 0.86
CA TYR A 65 6.36 12.27 1.28
C TYR A 65 7.58 11.81 0.49
N GLN A 66 7.77 10.49 0.34
CA GLN A 66 8.88 9.92 -0.42
C GLN A 66 8.85 10.31 -1.90
N TRP A 67 7.69 10.27 -2.52
CA TRP A 67 7.53 10.61 -3.92
C TRP A 67 7.75 12.12 -4.17
N THR A 68 7.35 12.98 -3.25
CA THR A 68 7.55 14.42 -3.32
C THR A 68 9.01 14.80 -3.07
N ARG A 69 9.65 14.19 -2.06
CA ARG A 69 11.04 14.47 -1.69
C ARG A 69 12.01 14.13 -2.81
N LYS A 70 11.91 12.93 -3.38
CA LYS A 70 12.82 12.50 -4.47
C LYS A 70 12.65 13.34 -5.73
N LYS A 71 11.48 13.85 -6.04
CA LYS A 71 11.29 14.79 -7.13
C LYS A 71 12.07 16.09 -6.91
N HIS A 72 12.19 16.55 -5.68
CA HIS A 72 12.96 17.75 -5.33
C HIS A 72 14.47 17.55 -5.46
N GLU A 73 15.00 16.39 -5.05
CA GLU A 73 16.41 16.06 -5.17
C GLU A 73 16.87 15.96 -6.64
N ILE A 74 16.03 15.45 -7.53
CA ILE A 74 16.31 15.34 -8.96
C ILE A 74 16.39 16.72 -9.63
N HIS A 75 15.57 17.66 -9.22
CA HIS A 75 15.61 19.05 -9.74
C HIS A 75 16.89 19.77 -9.39
N THR A 76 17.57 19.37 -8.33
CA THR A 76 18.81 20.03 -7.88
C THR A 76 20.05 19.46 -8.58
N GLU A 77 20.00 18.23 -9.09
CA GLU A 77 21.17 17.53 -9.60
C GLU A 77 21.32 17.54 -11.13
N ASN A 78 20.23 17.71 -11.90
CA ASN A 78 20.29 17.74 -13.36
C ASN A 78 19.15 18.56 -13.98
N ASP A 79 19.45 19.77 -14.39
CA ASP A 79 18.55 20.67 -15.16
C ASP A 79 18.15 20.15 -16.56
N SER A 80 18.66 18.98 -16.99
CA SER A 80 18.50 18.46 -18.35
C SER A 80 17.52 17.30 -18.51
N LEU A 81 16.88 16.82 -17.42
CA LEU A 81 15.92 15.72 -17.49
C LEU A 81 14.47 16.23 -17.43
N PRO A 82 13.55 15.67 -18.24
CA PRO A 82 12.14 16.05 -18.17
C PRO A 82 11.60 15.84 -16.77
N SER A 83 10.94 16.86 -16.21
CA SER A 83 10.45 16.92 -14.83
C SER A 83 9.40 15.86 -14.46
N ASP A 84 8.95 15.05 -15.41
CA ASP A 84 7.91 14.03 -15.22
C ASP A 84 8.43 12.59 -15.09
N ARG A 85 9.74 12.37 -15.15
CA ARG A 85 10.29 11.02 -14.98
C ARG A 85 10.46 10.69 -13.51
N ILE A 86 9.61 9.78 -13.03
CA ILE A 86 9.80 9.12 -11.75
C ILE A 86 10.94 8.11 -11.91
N LEU A 87 12.03 8.29 -11.16
CA LEU A 87 13.11 7.33 -11.14
C LEU A 87 12.72 6.10 -10.31
N TYR A 88 12.67 4.95 -10.99
CA TYR A 88 12.41 3.68 -10.34
C TYR A 88 13.69 3.10 -9.77
N THR A 89 13.56 2.47 -8.61
CA THR A 89 14.61 1.66 -8.01
C THR A 89 14.40 0.21 -8.41
N HIS A 90 15.46 -0.43 -8.95
CA HIS A 90 15.42 -1.85 -9.24
C HIS A 90 15.74 -2.67 -7.99
N LEU A 91 15.16 -3.88 -7.95
CA LEU A 91 15.36 -4.81 -6.86
C LEU A 91 16.78 -5.40 -6.92
N SER A 92 17.59 -5.13 -5.90
CA SER A 92 18.88 -5.81 -5.71
C SER A 92 18.68 -7.15 -4.99
N LEU A 93 19.58 -8.11 -5.19
CA LEU A 93 19.49 -9.42 -4.54
C LEU A 93 19.38 -9.36 -3.01
N PRO A 94 20.19 -8.56 -2.27
CA PRO A 94 20.08 -8.44 -0.83
C PRO A 94 18.74 -7.82 -0.41
N LEU A 95 18.21 -6.87 -1.19
CA LEU A 95 16.91 -6.28 -0.95
C LEU A 95 15.78 -7.30 -1.18
N PHE A 96 15.88 -8.13 -2.21
CA PHE A 96 14.93 -9.20 -2.48
C PHE A 96 14.87 -10.20 -1.32
N VAL A 97 16.01 -10.65 -0.82
CA VAL A 97 16.08 -11.55 0.35
C VAL A 97 15.47 -10.89 1.58
N GLY A 98 15.74 -9.60 1.81
CA GLY A 98 15.13 -8.83 2.89
C GLY A 98 13.61 -8.74 2.78
N ILE A 99 13.08 -8.52 1.59
CA ILE A 99 11.63 -8.46 1.31
C ILE A 99 10.97 -9.81 1.58
N ILE A 100 11.55 -10.90 1.09
CA ILE A 100 11.02 -12.25 1.34
C ILE A 100 11.06 -12.60 2.83
N GLY A 101 12.13 -12.23 3.53
CA GLY A 101 12.21 -12.39 4.98
C GLY A 101 11.14 -11.59 5.73
N THR A 102 10.94 -10.34 5.35
CA THR A 102 9.88 -9.48 5.92
C THR A 102 8.49 -10.06 5.63
N LEU A 103 8.26 -10.52 4.41
CA LEU A 103 6.99 -11.16 4.02
C LEU A 103 6.70 -12.40 4.89
N ALA A 104 7.70 -13.25 5.10
CA ALA A 104 7.56 -14.43 5.95
C ALA A 104 7.23 -14.07 7.41
N VAL A 105 7.89 -13.06 7.97
CA VAL A 105 7.64 -12.60 9.34
C VAL A 105 6.23 -11.99 9.46
N VAL A 106 5.86 -11.11 8.55
CA VAL A 106 4.52 -10.48 8.54
C VAL A 106 3.44 -11.55 8.37
N PHE A 107 3.64 -12.50 7.46
CA PHE A 107 2.72 -13.62 7.28
C PHE A 107 2.56 -14.45 8.57
N ALA A 108 3.65 -14.81 9.23
CA ALA A 108 3.61 -15.60 10.46
C ALA A 108 2.87 -14.86 11.58
N ILE A 109 3.11 -13.55 11.74
CA ILE A 109 2.43 -12.71 12.73
C ILE A 109 0.94 -12.62 12.41
N LEU A 110 0.57 -12.33 11.17
CA LEU A 110 -0.83 -12.21 10.77
C LEU A 110 -1.57 -13.55 10.86
N TRP A 111 -0.94 -14.63 10.43
CA TRP A 111 -1.52 -15.98 10.57
C TRP A 111 -1.80 -16.30 12.04
N TYR A 112 -0.85 -16.02 12.93
CA TYR A 112 -1.03 -16.26 14.37
C TYR A 112 -2.16 -15.39 14.94
N LEU A 113 -2.20 -14.09 14.61
CA LEU A 113 -3.24 -13.18 15.08
C LEU A 113 -4.62 -13.59 14.56
N LEU A 114 -4.74 -13.92 13.27
CA LEU A 114 -6.02 -14.35 12.68
C LEU A 114 -6.48 -15.70 13.27
N HIS A 115 -5.56 -16.60 13.53
CA HIS A 115 -5.89 -17.90 14.11
C HIS A 115 -6.37 -17.80 15.58
N GLN A 116 -5.80 -16.88 16.36
CA GLN A 116 -6.12 -16.75 17.78
C GLN A 116 -7.29 -15.80 18.07
N PHE A 117 -7.46 -14.76 17.29
CA PHE A 117 -8.36 -13.64 17.60
C PHE A 117 -9.51 -13.46 16.60
N THR A 118 -9.54 -14.23 15.53
CA THR A 118 -10.56 -14.07 14.48
C THR A 118 -11.13 -15.42 14.07
N ASP A 119 -12.44 -15.48 13.86
CA ASP A 119 -13.16 -16.64 13.33
C ASP A 119 -13.12 -16.67 11.78
N SER A 120 -11.97 -16.34 11.18
CA SER A 120 -11.83 -16.38 9.72
C SER A 120 -11.94 -17.82 9.22
N PRO A 121 -12.76 -18.08 8.18
CA PRO A 121 -12.87 -19.41 7.59
C PRO A 121 -11.61 -19.82 6.82
N ILE A 122 -10.76 -18.87 6.39
CA ILE A 122 -9.55 -19.13 5.62
C ILE A 122 -8.37 -18.27 6.17
N PRO A 123 -7.91 -18.50 7.40
CA PRO A 123 -6.92 -17.62 8.03
C PRO A 123 -5.57 -17.62 7.31
N VAL A 124 -5.19 -18.72 6.65
CA VAL A 124 -3.94 -18.81 5.87
C VAL A 124 -4.02 -17.95 4.61
N GLY A 125 -5.13 -18.02 3.88
CA GLY A 125 -5.36 -17.22 2.67
C GLY A 125 -5.40 -15.73 2.99
N ASP A 126 -6.16 -15.33 4.01
CA ASP A 126 -6.28 -13.94 4.45
C ASP A 126 -4.94 -13.37 4.94
N ALA A 127 -4.18 -14.14 5.73
CA ALA A 127 -2.85 -13.76 6.17
C ALA A 127 -1.88 -13.60 5.00
N PHE A 128 -1.93 -14.49 4.01
CA PHE A 128 -1.07 -14.44 2.84
C PHE A 128 -1.36 -13.19 1.98
N THR A 129 -2.61 -12.99 1.59
CA THR A 129 -3.02 -11.84 0.75
C THR A 129 -2.76 -10.52 1.44
N THR A 130 -3.05 -10.41 2.74
CA THR A 130 -2.80 -9.21 3.53
C THR A 130 -1.30 -8.91 3.65
N SER A 131 -0.46 -9.91 3.91
CA SER A 131 0.99 -9.72 4.01
C SER A 131 1.61 -9.32 2.67
N VAL A 132 1.17 -9.92 1.56
CA VAL A 132 1.59 -9.53 0.21
C VAL A 132 1.19 -8.08 -0.09
N GLY A 133 -0.05 -7.69 0.24
CA GLY A 133 -0.54 -6.32 0.08
C GLY A 133 0.26 -5.29 0.89
N ILE A 134 0.60 -5.59 2.13
CA ILE A 134 1.43 -4.74 3.00
C ILE A 134 2.82 -4.53 2.38
N VAL A 135 3.46 -5.61 1.98
CA VAL A 135 4.82 -5.56 1.39
C VAL A 135 4.80 -4.87 0.03
N ALA A 136 3.83 -5.18 -0.84
CA ALA A 136 3.69 -4.55 -2.15
C ALA A 136 3.45 -3.04 -2.05
N THR A 137 2.62 -2.59 -1.11
CA THR A 137 2.36 -1.16 -0.87
C THR A 137 3.61 -0.45 -0.34
N TRP A 138 4.39 -1.10 0.51
CA TRP A 138 5.68 -0.56 0.94
C TRP A 138 6.68 -0.44 -0.23
N MET A 139 6.76 -1.46 -1.09
CA MET A 139 7.59 -1.43 -2.30
C MET A 139 7.16 -0.29 -3.23
N LEU A 140 5.86 -0.09 -3.42
CA LEU A 140 5.32 1.03 -4.20
C LEU A 140 5.72 2.38 -3.58
N ALA A 141 5.65 2.54 -2.26
CA ALA A 141 6.07 3.75 -1.57
C ALA A 141 7.57 4.04 -1.77
N ARG A 142 8.39 2.99 -1.84
CA ARG A 142 9.84 3.07 -2.15
C ARG A 142 10.14 3.15 -3.64
N ARG A 143 9.13 3.13 -4.51
CA ARG A 143 9.23 3.14 -5.97
C ARG A 143 10.04 1.97 -6.54
N ILE A 144 9.88 0.80 -5.96
CA ILE A 144 10.45 -0.44 -6.48
C ILE A 144 9.53 -0.96 -7.57
N ILE A 145 10.01 -1.00 -8.81
CA ILE A 145 9.17 -1.36 -9.98
C ILE A 145 8.62 -2.79 -9.90
N GLU A 146 9.33 -3.67 -9.24
CA GLU A 146 8.95 -5.07 -9.09
C GLU A 146 7.73 -5.30 -8.19
N HIS A 147 7.17 -4.23 -7.56
CA HIS A 147 5.93 -4.34 -6.78
C HIS A 147 4.75 -4.90 -7.62
N TRP A 148 4.76 -4.69 -8.92
CA TRP A 148 3.75 -5.25 -9.84
C TRP A 148 3.72 -6.78 -9.88
N ILE A 149 4.81 -7.45 -9.52
CA ILE A 149 4.87 -8.92 -9.43
C ILE A 149 4.08 -9.42 -8.21
N PHE A 150 3.99 -8.60 -7.15
CA PHE A 150 3.31 -8.93 -5.90
C PHE A 150 1.82 -8.56 -5.89
N TRP A 151 1.38 -7.70 -6.79
CA TRP A 151 -0.05 -7.32 -6.95
C TRP A 151 -0.88 -8.35 -7.69
#